data_6abbc05b5d7d27bad7c3bd7da24daa1d
#
_entry.id   6abbc05b5d7d27bad7c3bd7da24daa1d
#
_cell.length_a   1.000
_cell.length_b   1.000
_cell.length_c   1.000
_cell.angle_alpha   90.00
_cell.angle_beta   90.00
_cell.angle_gamma   90.00
#
_symmetry.space_group_name_H-M   'P 1'
#
loop_
_entity.id
_entity.type
_entity.pdbx_description
1 polymer ?
#
loop_
_entity_poly.entity_id
_entity_poly.type
_entity_poly.pdbx_seq_one_letter_code
_entity_poly.pdbx_strand_id
1 'polypeptide(L)'
;MRACDAIDHAMLSKRMQSMPLGLDTPLFKDFDESGVELSGGEMQKFVLARAYYSPGRVLLMDEPTAALDAISESDILDSVSNFTAKQTVIIVTHRLSCVAQCDRIFVIDGGQLVQCGTHKDLLQNENGKYYKLWNAQADLYANDK
;
A
#
# COMPACT_ATOMS: atom_id res chain seq x y z
N MET A 1 -14.41 13.73 -5.27
CA MET A 1 -12.97 14.05 -5.30
C MET A 1 -12.57 14.36 -6.73
N ARG A 2 -11.73 15.34 -6.97
CA ARG A 2 -11.20 15.64 -8.30
C ARG A 2 -10.03 14.67 -8.60
N ALA A 3 -9.78 14.37 -9.89
CA ALA A 3 -8.67 13.49 -10.27
C ALA A 3 -7.31 14.01 -9.77
N CYS A 4 -7.10 15.33 -9.81
CA CYS A 4 -5.87 15.94 -9.28
C CYS A 4 -5.67 15.67 -7.79
N ASP A 5 -6.73 15.73 -6.97
CA ASP A 5 -6.63 15.46 -5.53
C ASP A 5 -6.21 13.99 -5.28
N ALA A 6 -6.76 13.04 -6.06
CA ALA A 6 -6.39 11.63 -5.96
C ALA A 6 -4.93 11.38 -6.34
N ILE A 7 -4.43 12.08 -7.36
CA ILE A 7 -3.04 12.02 -7.81
C ILE A 7 -2.10 12.61 -6.76
N ASP A 8 -2.46 13.73 -6.15
CA ASP A 8 -1.67 14.35 -5.07
C ASP A 8 -1.57 13.42 -3.86
N HIS A 9 -2.69 12.83 -3.43
CA HIS A 9 -2.70 11.85 -2.35
C HIS A 9 -1.88 10.59 -2.65
N ALA A 10 -1.82 10.18 -3.92
CA ALA A 10 -0.97 9.06 -4.35
C ALA A 10 0.49 9.44 -4.63
N MET A 11 0.88 10.71 -4.36
CA MET A 11 2.24 11.22 -4.57
C MET A 11 2.75 11.09 -6.01
N LEU A 12 1.86 11.31 -6.97
CA LEU A 12 2.16 11.28 -8.41
C LEU A 12 2.25 12.66 -9.05
N SER A 13 2.04 13.76 -8.32
CA SER A 13 1.95 15.12 -8.86
C SER A 13 3.18 15.52 -9.67
N LYS A 14 4.39 15.22 -9.17
CA LYS A 14 5.63 15.49 -9.90
C LYS A 14 5.70 14.72 -11.23
N ARG A 15 5.29 13.47 -11.21
CA ARG A 15 5.26 12.62 -12.41
C ARG A 15 4.25 13.14 -13.42
N MET A 16 3.05 13.50 -12.98
CA MET A 16 2.00 14.07 -13.82
C MET A 16 2.42 15.39 -14.48
N GLN A 17 3.13 16.25 -13.78
CA GLN A 17 3.68 17.50 -14.35
C GLN A 17 4.70 17.26 -15.45
N SER A 18 5.41 16.14 -15.44
CA SER A 18 6.37 15.76 -16.48
C SER A 18 5.75 15.05 -17.69
N MET A 19 4.45 14.72 -17.64
CA MET A 19 3.76 14.04 -18.72
C MET A 19 3.34 15.01 -19.82
N PRO A 20 3.51 14.66 -21.11
CA PRO A 20 3.34 15.59 -22.24
C PRO A 20 1.94 16.20 -22.32
N LEU A 21 0.90 15.44 -22.00
CA LEU A 21 -0.51 15.85 -22.06
C LEU A 21 -1.19 15.84 -20.67
N GLY A 22 -0.41 15.84 -19.58
CA GLY A 22 -0.95 15.76 -18.23
C GLY A 22 -1.84 14.53 -18.03
N LEU A 23 -3.08 14.75 -17.60
CA LEU A 23 -4.07 13.67 -17.37
C LEU A 23 -4.49 12.92 -18.65
N ASP A 24 -4.34 13.53 -19.80
CA ASP A 24 -4.72 12.96 -21.09
C ASP A 24 -3.55 12.21 -21.76
N THR A 25 -2.41 12.09 -21.07
CA THR A 25 -1.26 11.35 -21.59
C THR A 25 -1.59 9.87 -21.68
N PRO A 26 -1.48 9.24 -22.87
CA PRO A 26 -1.62 7.80 -23.02
C PRO A 26 -0.60 7.07 -22.13
N LEU A 27 -1.05 6.01 -21.47
CA LEU A 27 -0.17 5.10 -20.74
C LEU A 27 0.05 3.84 -21.55
N PHE A 28 1.31 3.38 -21.53
CA PHE A 28 1.79 2.19 -22.24
C PHE A 28 1.81 2.32 -23.77
N LYS A 29 2.92 1.92 -24.34
CA LYS A 29 3.15 1.95 -25.79
C LYS A 29 2.42 0.86 -26.56
N ASP A 30 1.85 -0.11 -25.87
CA ASP A 30 1.09 -1.20 -26.48
C ASP A 30 -0.17 -0.71 -27.22
N PHE A 31 -0.70 0.45 -26.81
CA PHE A 31 -1.92 1.03 -27.37
C PHE A 31 -1.68 2.32 -28.15
N ASP A 32 -0.59 3.03 -27.86
CA ASP A 32 -0.23 4.31 -28.49
C ASP A 32 1.28 4.48 -28.44
N GLU A 33 1.93 4.69 -29.59
CA GLU A 33 3.38 4.88 -29.69
C GLU A 33 3.88 6.08 -28.86
N SER A 34 3.03 7.09 -28.65
CA SER A 34 3.30 8.23 -27.77
C SER A 34 3.13 7.94 -26.29
N GLY A 35 2.70 6.72 -25.93
CA GLY A 35 2.43 6.29 -24.58
C GLY A 35 3.67 6.37 -23.68
N VAL A 36 3.44 6.78 -22.43
CA VAL A 36 4.48 6.87 -21.41
C VAL A 36 4.52 5.61 -20.55
N GLU A 37 5.69 5.04 -20.40
CA GLU A 37 5.92 3.93 -19.49
C GLU A 37 6.03 4.42 -18.04
N LEU A 38 5.42 3.65 -17.13
CA LEU A 38 5.51 3.86 -15.68
C LEU A 38 6.47 2.83 -15.08
N SER A 39 7.29 3.25 -14.13
CA SER A 39 8.02 2.30 -13.29
C SER A 39 7.06 1.48 -12.42
N GLY A 40 7.51 0.35 -11.86
CA GLY A 40 6.67 -0.47 -10.98
C GLY A 40 6.09 0.31 -9.79
N GLY A 41 6.90 1.17 -9.16
CA GLY A 41 6.44 2.02 -8.07
C GLY A 41 5.47 3.12 -8.51
N GLU A 42 5.69 3.73 -9.69
CA GLU A 42 4.74 4.70 -10.26
C GLU A 42 3.40 4.03 -10.62
N MET A 43 3.44 2.81 -11.14
CA MET A 43 2.24 2.02 -11.43
C MET A 43 1.45 1.73 -10.16
N GLN A 44 2.10 1.32 -9.07
CA GLN A 44 1.44 1.11 -7.78
C GLN A 44 0.77 2.38 -7.27
N LYS A 45 1.47 3.50 -7.31
CA LYS A 45 0.91 4.82 -6.95
C LYS A 45 -0.28 5.20 -7.85
N PHE A 46 -0.21 4.88 -9.13
CA PHE A 46 -1.30 5.14 -10.06
C PHE A 46 -2.55 4.29 -9.76
N VAL A 47 -2.37 3.01 -9.45
CA VAL A 47 -3.48 2.14 -8.99
C VAL A 47 -4.11 2.68 -7.71
N LEU A 48 -3.28 3.19 -6.78
CA LEU A 48 -3.75 3.81 -5.55
C LEU A 48 -4.53 5.11 -5.83
N ALA A 49 -4.06 5.96 -6.75
CA ALA A 49 -4.80 7.15 -7.17
C ALA A 49 -6.19 6.80 -7.74
N ARG A 50 -6.30 5.72 -8.53
CA ARG A 50 -7.60 5.22 -9.00
C ARG A 50 -8.51 4.78 -7.86
N ALA A 51 -7.94 4.11 -6.85
CA ALA A 51 -8.68 3.70 -5.66
C ALA A 51 -9.20 4.92 -4.88
N TYR A 52 -8.40 5.95 -4.71
CA TYR A 52 -8.80 7.21 -4.07
C TYR A 52 -9.86 7.97 -4.87
N TYR A 53 -9.78 7.94 -6.18
CA TYR A 53 -10.79 8.59 -7.03
C TYR A 53 -12.16 7.90 -6.97
N SER A 54 -12.20 6.61 -6.65
CA SER A 54 -13.43 5.82 -6.59
C SER A 54 -14.24 6.13 -5.32
N PRO A 55 -15.56 6.34 -5.40
CA PRO A 55 -16.40 6.70 -4.26
C PRO A 55 -16.78 5.50 -3.36
N GLY A 56 -15.93 4.50 -3.22
CA GLY A 56 -16.17 3.31 -2.40
C GLY A 56 -16.16 3.60 -0.91
N ARG A 57 -16.93 2.83 -0.12
CA ARG A 57 -16.85 2.83 1.35
C ARG A 57 -15.84 1.82 1.89
N VAL A 58 -15.48 0.85 1.08
CA VAL A 58 -14.50 -0.20 1.39
C VAL A 58 -13.41 -0.15 0.34
N LEU A 59 -12.17 -0.14 0.79
CA LEU A 59 -10.99 -0.20 -0.04
C LEU A 59 -10.26 -1.52 0.23
N LEU A 60 -10.07 -2.30 -0.82
CA LEU A 60 -9.27 -3.53 -0.78
C LEU A 60 -7.92 -3.26 -1.43
N MET A 61 -6.86 -3.59 -0.73
CA MET A 61 -5.49 -3.47 -1.20
C MET A 61 -4.80 -4.82 -1.06
N ASP A 62 -4.24 -5.31 -2.16
CA ASP A 62 -3.44 -6.52 -2.20
C ASP A 62 -1.99 -6.12 -2.50
N GLU A 63 -1.10 -6.38 -1.54
CA GLU A 63 0.32 -6.04 -1.56
C GLU A 63 0.60 -4.58 -2.05
N PRO A 64 -0.02 -3.56 -1.43
CA PRO A 64 -0.01 -2.19 -1.98
C PRO A 64 1.37 -1.52 -2.01
N THR A 65 2.37 -2.09 -1.36
CA THR A 65 3.72 -1.53 -1.26
C THR A 65 4.81 -2.45 -1.81
N ALA A 66 4.46 -3.56 -2.50
CA ALA A 66 5.41 -4.59 -2.91
C ALA A 66 6.56 -4.09 -3.80
N ALA A 67 6.31 -3.09 -4.66
CA ALA A 67 7.32 -2.52 -5.58
C ALA A 67 7.93 -1.21 -5.08
N LEU A 68 7.74 -0.87 -3.79
CA LEU A 68 8.23 0.38 -3.21
C LEU A 68 9.46 0.15 -2.32
N ASP A 69 10.34 1.15 -2.29
CA ASP A 69 11.37 1.27 -1.27
C ASP A 69 10.76 1.66 0.09
N ALA A 70 11.53 1.50 1.17
CA ALA A 70 11.04 1.70 2.53
C ALA A 70 10.51 3.14 2.81
N ILE A 71 11.09 4.15 2.17
CA ILE A 71 10.65 5.55 2.33
C ILE A 71 9.31 5.74 1.63
N SER A 72 9.22 5.33 0.36
CA SER A 72 7.97 5.38 -0.42
C SER A 72 6.85 4.54 0.21
N GLU A 73 7.19 3.42 0.85
CA GLU A 73 6.25 2.59 1.59
C GLU A 73 5.63 3.36 2.76
N SER A 74 6.46 3.99 3.61
CA SER A 74 6.00 4.80 4.75
C SER A 74 5.07 5.92 4.29
N ASP A 75 5.49 6.64 3.26
CA ASP A 75 4.72 7.76 2.70
C ASP A 75 3.34 7.32 2.18
N ILE A 76 3.27 6.15 1.53
CA ILE A 76 2.00 5.60 1.05
C ILE A 76 1.10 5.18 2.20
N LEU A 77 1.64 4.53 3.24
CA LEU A 77 0.85 4.12 4.41
C LEU A 77 0.27 5.33 5.15
N ASP A 78 1.04 6.39 5.30
CA ASP A 78 0.57 7.65 5.89
C ASP A 78 -0.51 8.29 5.02
N SER A 79 -0.34 8.29 3.70
CA SER A 79 -1.37 8.77 2.76
C SER A 79 -2.66 7.96 2.86
N VAL A 80 -2.57 6.62 2.91
CA VAL A 80 -3.72 5.73 3.08
C VAL A 80 -4.46 6.05 4.39
N SER A 81 -3.74 6.15 5.50
CA SER A 81 -4.32 6.44 6.81
C SER A 81 -5.06 7.78 6.83
N ASN A 82 -4.46 8.82 6.26
CA ASN A 82 -5.05 10.15 6.19
C ASN A 82 -6.28 10.22 5.27
N PHE A 83 -6.21 9.52 4.13
CA PHE A 83 -7.28 9.54 3.13
C PHE A 83 -8.49 8.70 3.55
N THR A 84 -8.27 7.58 4.22
CA THR A 84 -9.31 6.58 4.48
C THR A 84 -10.00 6.71 5.83
N ALA A 85 -9.81 7.80 6.56
CA ALA A 85 -10.38 8.03 7.89
C ALA A 85 -11.91 7.81 8.00
N LYS A 86 -12.62 7.75 6.87
CA LYS A 86 -14.08 7.49 6.78
C LYS A 86 -14.42 6.21 6.00
N GLN A 87 -13.44 5.37 5.69
CA GLN A 87 -13.60 4.16 4.89
C GLN A 87 -13.12 2.95 5.68
N THR A 88 -13.63 1.77 5.36
CA THR A 88 -13.02 0.51 5.79
C THR A 88 -11.93 0.14 4.81
N VAL A 89 -10.71 -0.02 5.31
CA VAL A 89 -9.56 -0.47 4.51
C VAL A 89 -9.21 -1.89 4.90
N ILE A 90 -9.10 -2.76 3.92
CA ILE A 90 -8.63 -4.13 4.09
C ILE A 90 -7.33 -4.25 3.30
N ILE A 91 -6.24 -4.54 3.99
CA ILE A 91 -4.91 -4.70 3.39
C ILE A 91 -4.52 -6.17 3.51
N VAL A 92 -4.21 -6.79 2.40
CA VAL A 92 -3.55 -8.11 2.34
C VAL A 92 -2.07 -7.86 2.08
N THR A 93 -1.22 -8.32 2.96
CA THR A 93 0.23 -8.14 2.82
C THR A 93 1.02 -9.15 3.65
N HIS A 94 2.23 -9.42 3.21
CA HIS A 94 3.23 -10.14 3.98
C HIS A 94 4.26 -9.20 4.66
N ARG A 95 4.16 -7.87 4.42
CA ARG A 95 5.01 -6.85 5.04
C ARG A 95 4.42 -6.41 6.37
N LEU A 96 5.09 -6.72 7.46
CA LEU A 96 4.57 -6.45 8.80
C LEU A 96 4.62 -4.96 9.19
N SER A 97 5.49 -4.17 8.56
CA SER A 97 5.49 -2.71 8.66
C SER A 97 4.11 -2.10 8.37
N CYS A 98 3.43 -2.63 7.35
CA CYS A 98 2.09 -2.17 6.95
C CYS A 98 1.02 -2.45 8.00
N VAL A 99 1.13 -3.57 8.72
CA VAL A 99 0.06 -4.03 9.63
C VAL A 99 0.14 -3.45 11.03
N ALA A 100 1.30 -2.95 11.43
CA ALA A 100 1.50 -2.41 12.79
C ALA A 100 0.60 -1.20 13.11
N GLN A 101 0.17 -0.46 12.09
CA GLN A 101 -0.71 0.72 12.20
C GLN A 101 -2.20 0.37 12.03
N CYS A 102 -2.54 -0.88 11.71
CA CYS A 102 -3.93 -1.30 11.51
C CYS A 102 -4.68 -1.44 12.83
N ASP A 103 -5.96 -1.06 12.83
CA ASP A 103 -6.85 -1.23 13.99
C ASP A 103 -7.05 -2.70 14.36
N ARG A 104 -7.01 -3.59 13.38
CA ARG A 104 -7.20 -5.02 13.55
C ARG A 104 -6.42 -5.83 12.53
N ILE A 105 -5.78 -6.88 13.02
CA ILE A 105 -4.96 -7.79 12.23
C ILE A 105 -5.61 -9.18 12.27
N PHE A 106 -5.72 -9.80 11.11
CA PHE A 106 -6.16 -11.19 10.93
C PHE A 106 -4.99 -12.00 10.39
N VAL A 107 -4.54 -12.98 11.15
CA VAL A 107 -3.44 -13.88 10.74
C VAL A 107 -4.02 -15.14 10.15
N ILE A 108 -3.72 -15.37 8.87
CA ILE A 108 -4.19 -16.54 8.13
C ILE A 108 -3.01 -17.48 7.91
N ASP A 109 -3.19 -18.75 8.23
CA ASP A 109 -2.20 -19.81 8.03
C ASP A 109 -2.91 -21.10 7.59
N GLY A 110 -2.40 -21.77 6.55
CA GLY A 110 -3.04 -22.96 5.98
C GLY A 110 -4.50 -22.75 5.55
N GLY A 111 -4.87 -21.55 5.11
CA GLY A 111 -6.24 -21.21 4.71
C GLY A 111 -7.21 -20.98 5.88
N GLN A 112 -6.70 -20.92 7.12
CA GLN A 112 -7.52 -20.73 8.32
C GLN A 112 -7.12 -19.47 9.07
N LEU A 113 -8.08 -18.80 9.70
CA LEU A 113 -7.82 -17.72 10.63
C LEU A 113 -7.27 -18.30 11.94
N VAL A 114 -5.99 -18.07 12.21
CA VAL A 114 -5.30 -18.62 13.39
C VAL A 114 -5.15 -17.61 14.53
N GLN A 115 -5.11 -16.31 14.24
CA GLN A 115 -5.07 -15.27 15.26
C GLN A 115 -5.80 -14.02 14.76
N CYS A 116 -6.34 -13.23 15.71
CA CYS A 116 -6.96 -11.94 15.43
C CYS A 116 -6.77 -11.02 16.64
N GLY A 117 -6.38 -9.76 16.39
CA GLY A 117 -6.17 -8.78 17.46
C GLY A 117 -5.52 -7.51 16.95
N THR A 118 -5.13 -6.62 17.86
CA THR A 118 -4.27 -5.49 17.56
C THR A 118 -2.81 -5.94 17.48
N HIS A 119 -1.95 -5.11 16.92
CA HIS A 119 -0.49 -5.34 16.92
C HIS A 119 0.04 -5.64 18.34
N LYS A 120 -0.37 -4.83 19.31
CA LYS A 120 0.05 -4.99 20.71
C LYS A 120 -0.42 -6.30 21.33
N ASP A 121 -1.67 -6.69 21.10
CA ASP A 121 -2.23 -7.93 21.64
C ASP A 121 -1.53 -9.15 21.06
N LEU A 122 -1.27 -9.14 19.75
CA LEU A 122 -0.65 -10.26 19.07
C LEU A 122 0.82 -10.44 19.42
N LEU A 123 1.53 -9.37 19.76
CA LEU A 123 2.92 -9.43 20.24
C LEU A 123 3.05 -10.01 21.67
N GLN A 124 2.00 -9.96 22.49
CA GLN A 124 2.02 -10.57 23.83
C GLN A 124 2.03 -12.10 23.79
N ASN A 125 1.62 -12.70 22.69
CA ASN A 125 1.62 -14.15 22.51
C ASN A 125 2.92 -14.60 21.80
N GLU A 126 3.98 -14.83 22.55
CA GLU A 126 5.31 -15.23 22.04
C GLU A 126 5.27 -16.56 21.26
N ASN A 127 4.33 -17.45 21.55
CA ASN A 127 4.12 -18.69 20.80
C ASN A 127 3.29 -18.51 19.53
N GLY A 128 2.68 -17.34 19.36
CA GLY A 128 1.79 -16.99 18.25
C GLY A 128 2.52 -16.90 16.90
N LYS A 129 1.81 -17.17 15.84
CA LYS A 129 2.32 -17.05 14.45
C LYS A 129 2.75 -15.62 14.16
N TYR A 130 1.95 -14.62 14.59
CA TYR A 130 2.25 -13.20 14.38
C TYR A 130 3.58 -12.79 15.02
N TYR A 131 3.81 -13.14 16.28
CA TYR A 131 5.04 -12.84 17.00
C TYR A 131 6.26 -13.42 16.28
N LYS A 132 6.18 -14.68 15.84
CA LYS A 132 7.27 -15.35 15.11
C LYS A 132 7.56 -14.65 13.77
N LEU A 133 6.52 -14.27 13.02
CA LEU A 133 6.69 -13.56 11.76
C LEU A 133 7.30 -12.17 11.97
N TRP A 134 6.84 -11.45 13.02
CA TRP A 134 7.34 -10.12 13.35
C TRP A 134 8.84 -10.14 13.66
N ASN A 135 9.27 -11.04 14.55
CA ASN A 135 10.69 -11.13 14.91
C ASN A 135 11.55 -11.60 13.74
N ALA A 136 11.09 -12.55 12.93
CA ALA A 136 11.82 -12.98 11.75
C ALA A 136 12.03 -11.85 10.73
N GLN A 137 11.06 -10.94 10.54
CA GLN A 137 11.25 -9.77 9.68
C GLN A 137 12.15 -8.72 10.33
N ALA A 138 12.02 -8.48 11.64
CA ALA A 138 12.87 -7.55 12.36
C ALA A 138 14.36 -7.95 12.29
N ASP A 139 14.65 -9.23 12.41
CA ASP A 139 16.01 -9.76 12.30
C ASP A 139 16.61 -9.56 10.90
N LEU A 140 15.82 -9.67 9.84
CA LEU A 140 16.27 -9.38 8.48
C LEU A 140 16.68 -7.91 8.32
N TYR A 141 15.90 -6.96 8.83
CA TYR A 141 16.23 -5.53 8.78
C TYR A 141 17.40 -5.13 9.68
N ALA A 142 17.69 -5.90 10.75
CA ALA A 142 18.81 -5.63 11.63
C ALA A 142 20.17 -6.13 11.06
N ASN A 143 20.15 -7.13 10.18
CA ASN A 143 21.35 -7.74 9.60
C ASN A 143 21.79 -7.11 8.26
N ASP A 144 21.02 -6.20 7.70
CA ASP A 144 21.34 -5.46 6.45
C ASP A 144 22.10 -4.14 6.70
N LYS A 145 22.80 -4.01 7.85
CA LYS A 145 23.62 -2.84 8.19
C LYS A 145 25.13 -3.14 8.11
#